data_434f4d2aef4c5a75e6fa26a90c9299eb
#
_entry.id   434f4d2aef4c5a75e6fa26a90c9299eb
#
_cell.length_a   1.000
_cell.length_b   1.000
_cell.length_c   1.000
_cell.angle_alpha   90.00
_cell.angle_beta   90.00
_cell.angle_gamma   90.00
#
_symmetry.space_group_name_H-M   'P 1'
#
loop_
_entity.id
_entity.type
_entity.pdbx_description
1 polymer ?
#
loop_
_entity_poly.entity_id
_entity_poly.type
_entity_poly.pdbx_seq_one_letter_code
_entity_poly.pdbx_strand_id
1 'polypeptide(L)'
;IRDNEKLLILKRSDKVKSMKGLWAGISGIIENNEEPLSRAKIEIFEEAGITEDKITLIKASEEMKIHSPQYKNHEWEIFPFLFESSKPTIKLNWENSDFKWISIEELENHETVPSLQKVLFNLL
;
A
#
# COMPACT_ATOMS: atom_id res chain seq x y z
N ILE A 1 0.90 -6.26 -0.35
CA ILE A 1 1.03 -7.54 -1.09
C ILE A 1 2.28 -8.25 -0.63
N ARG A 2 2.14 -9.52 -0.34
CA ARG A 2 3.23 -10.40 0.08
C ARG A 2 3.35 -11.58 -0.88
N ASP A 3 4.59 -11.95 -1.19
CA ASP A 3 4.91 -13.20 -1.87
C ASP A 3 5.97 -13.92 -1.03
N ASN A 4 5.58 -15.02 -0.39
CA ASN A 4 6.38 -15.68 0.65
C ASN A 4 6.76 -14.69 1.76
N GLU A 5 8.04 -14.42 1.95
CA GLU A 5 8.55 -13.50 2.97
C GLU A 5 8.86 -12.10 2.42
N LYS A 6 8.56 -11.87 1.15
CA LYS A 6 8.82 -10.59 0.49
C LYS A 6 7.57 -9.74 0.40
N LEU A 7 7.74 -8.44 0.65
CA LEU A 7 6.69 -7.45 0.57
C LEU A 7 6.88 -6.58 -0.66
N LEU A 8 5.78 -6.27 -1.33
CA LEU A 8 5.79 -5.36 -2.47
C LEU A 8 5.73 -3.93 -1.94
N ILE A 9 6.71 -3.12 -2.34
CA ILE A 9 6.66 -1.67 -2.16
C ILE A 9 6.74 -0.98 -3.51
N LEU A 10 6.05 0.16 -3.62
CA LEU A 10 5.99 0.95 -4.84
C LEU A 10 6.58 2.33 -4.57
N LYS A 11 7.36 2.82 -5.53
CA LYS A 11 7.94 4.17 -5.44
C LYS A 11 6.99 5.18 -6.08
N ARG A 12 6.55 6.14 -5.30
CA ARG A 12 5.65 7.20 -5.77
C ARG A 12 6.34 8.04 -6.82
N SER A 13 5.65 8.26 -7.94
CA SER A 13 6.20 9.02 -9.06
C SER A 13 6.27 10.52 -8.75
N ASP A 14 6.89 11.29 -9.63
CA ASP A 14 6.92 12.75 -9.54
C ASP A 14 5.64 13.42 -10.06
N LYS A 15 4.69 12.62 -10.56
CA LYS A 15 3.40 13.09 -11.06
C LYS A 15 2.30 13.16 -9.99
N VAL A 16 2.53 12.54 -8.82
CA VAL A 16 1.57 12.63 -7.72
C VAL A 16 1.71 13.98 -7.00
N LYS A 17 0.67 14.36 -6.26
CA LYS A 17 0.63 15.66 -5.58
C LYS A 17 1.46 15.71 -4.31
N SER A 18 1.73 14.56 -3.69
CA SER A 18 2.36 14.49 -2.39
C SER A 18 3.29 13.31 -2.25
N MET A 19 4.27 13.44 -1.36
CA MET A 19 5.20 12.37 -0.99
C MET A 19 5.90 11.74 -2.20
N LYS A 20 6.30 12.58 -3.17
CA LYS A 20 6.98 12.16 -4.40
C LYS A 20 8.28 11.43 -4.07
N GLY A 21 8.54 10.35 -4.78
CA GLY A 21 9.78 9.58 -4.63
C GLY A 21 9.87 8.71 -3.39
N LEU A 22 8.87 8.72 -2.52
CA LEU A 22 8.86 7.87 -1.34
C LEU A 22 8.28 6.50 -1.66
N TRP A 23 8.78 5.50 -0.97
CA TRP A 23 8.28 4.13 -1.08
C TRP A 23 7.05 3.92 -0.19
N ALA A 24 6.07 3.22 -0.71
CA ALA A 24 4.79 3.01 -0.04
C ALA A 24 4.19 1.64 -0.37
N GLY A 25 3.22 1.23 0.43
CA GLY A 25 2.30 0.18 0.02
C GLY A 25 1.26 0.72 -0.95
N ILE A 26 0.41 -0.16 -1.45
CA ILE A 26 -0.70 0.23 -2.30
C ILE A 26 -1.78 0.87 -1.43
N SER A 27 -2.29 2.02 -1.82
CA SER A 27 -3.30 2.73 -1.06
C SER A 27 -4.26 3.49 -1.97
N GLY A 28 -5.45 3.78 -1.45
CA GLY A 28 -6.43 4.57 -2.15
C GLY A 28 -7.43 5.18 -1.17
N ILE A 29 -8.19 6.14 -1.66
CA ILE A 29 -9.20 6.82 -0.86
C ILE A 29 -10.52 6.08 -0.98
N ILE A 30 -11.13 5.75 0.16
CA ILE A 30 -12.45 5.14 0.20
C ILE A 30 -13.48 6.22 -0.05
N GLU A 31 -14.29 6.04 -1.08
CA GLU A 31 -15.38 6.96 -1.38
C GLU A 31 -16.66 6.56 -0.66
N ASN A 32 -17.67 7.44 -0.67
CA ASN A 32 -18.93 7.19 0.00
C ASN A 32 -19.57 5.87 -0.44
N ASN A 33 -20.04 5.10 0.56
CA ASN A 33 -20.72 3.82 0.35
C ASN A 33 -19.84 2.67 -0.16
N GLU A 34 -18.53 2.86 -0.19
CA GLU A 34 -17.61 1.79 -0.54
C GLU A 34 -17.17 1.00 0.70
N GLU A 35 -16.99 -0.29 0.54
CA GLU A 35 -16.38 -1.10 1.58
C GLU A 35 -14.85 -1.04 1.45
N PRO A 36 -14.12 -0.91 2.58
CA PRO A 36 -12.66 -0.82 2.55
C PRO A 36 -11.98 -1.96 1.80
N LEU A 37 -12.43 -3.19 2.00
CA LEU A 37 -11.85 -4.36 1.31
C LEU A 37 -12.04 -4.29 -0.21
N SER A 38 -13.21 -3.88 -0.66
CA SER A 38 -13.49 -3.74 -2.09
C SER A 38 -12.62 -2.66 -2.72
N ARG A 39 -12.45 -1.54 -2.02
CA ARG A 39 -11.56 -0.46 -2.50
C ARG A 39 -10.11 -0.93 -2.56
N ALA A 40 -9.65 -1.68 -1.59
CA ALA A 40 -8.30 -2.23 -1.59
C ALA A 40 -8.02 -3.09 -2.83
N LYS A 41 -8.97 -3.94 -3.20
CA LYS A 41 -8.83 -4.80 -4.40
C LYS A 41 -8.78 -3.97 -5.69
N ILE A 42 -9.57 -2.91 -5.78
CA ILE A 42 -9.56 -1.98 -6.92
C ILE A 42 -8.20 -1.30 -7.02
N GLU A 43 -7.68 -0.79 -5.92
CA GLU A 43 -6.39 -0.11 -5.91
C GLU A 43 -5.24 -1.05 -6.27
N ILE A 44 -5.28 -2.30 -5.84
CA ILE A 44 -4.28 -3.29 -6.22
C ILE A 44 -4.29 -3.49 -7.74
N PHE A 45 -5.46 -3.58 -8.34
CA PHE A 45 -5.55 -3.69 -9.79
C PHE A 45 -5.05 -2.44 -10.51
N GLU A 46 -5.45 -1.26 -10.06
CA GLU A 46 -5.05 0.00 -10.69
C GLU A 46 -3.55 0.28 -10.57
N GLU A 47 -2.98 0.07 -9.38
CA GLU A 47 -1.59 0.44 -9.12
C GLU A 47 -0.58 -0.64 -9.47
N ALA A 48 -0.96 -1.91 -9.43
CA ALA A 48 -0.04 -3.02 -9.64
C ALA A 48 -0.46 -3.99 -10.76
N GLY A 49 -1.66 -3.85 -11.29
CA GLY A 49 -2.15 -4.70 -12.36
C GLY A 49 -2.49 -6.12 -11.95
N ILE A 50 -2.67 -6.37 -10.65
CA ILE A 50 -2.98 -7.71 -10.13
C ILE A 50 -4.50 -7.85 -10.00
N THR A 51 -5.07 -8.82 -10.70
CA THR A 51 -6.52 -9.09 -10.67
C THR A 51 -6.94 -9.79 -9.38
N GLU A 52 -8.20 -9.65 -9.01
CA GLU A 52 -8.74 -10.16 -7.75
C GLU A 52 -8.57 -11.69 -7.61
N ASP A 53 -8.63 -12.43 -8.70
CA ASP A 53 -8.48 -13.89 -8.70
C ASP A 53 -7.05 -14.34 -8.34
N LYS A 54 -6.07 -13.43 -8.34
CA LYS A 54 -4.66 -13.71 -8.05
C LYS A 54 -4.22 -13.29 -6.67
N ILE A 55 -5.12 -12.76 -5.85
CA ILE A 55 -4.82 -12.34 -4.50
C ILE A 55 -5.66 -13.09 -3.48
N THR A 56 -5.08 -13.34 -2.33
CA THR A 56 -5.76 -13.97 -1.18
C THR A 56 -5.58 -13.09 0.04
N LEU A 57 -6.67 -12.71 0.69
CA LEU A 57 -6.60 -11.94 1.93
C LEU A 57 -6.04 -12.82 3.05
N ILE A 58 -4.93 -12.38 3.64
CA ILE A 58 -4.27 -13.10 4.74
C ILE A 58 -4.65 -12.50 6.09
N LYS A 59 -4.67 -11.17 6.17
CA LYS A 59 -4.95 -10.49 7.43
C LYS A 59 -5.54 -9.10 7.17
N ALA A 60 -6.50 -8.73 7.99
CA ALA A 60 -7.00 -7.37 8.08
C ALA A 60 -6.69 -6.84 9.49
N SER A 61 -6.10 -5.67 9.57
CA SER A 61 -5.88 -5.00 10.84
C SER A 61 -7.13 -4.19 11.21
N GLU A 62 -7.25 -3.83 12.49
CA GLU A 62 -8.25 -2.86 12.92
C GLU A 62 -7.96 -1.50 12.28
N GLU A 63 -9.00 -0.68 12.18
CA GLU A 63 -8.86 0.70 11.71
C GLU A 63 -7.78 1.43 12.49
N MET A 64 -6.94 2.17 11.78
CA MET A 64 -5.89 2.99 12.36
C MET A 64 -6.14 4.46 12.06
N LYS A 65 -5.81 5.32 13.03
CA LYS A 65 -5.87 6.76 12.83
C LYS A 65 -4.45 7.32 12.80
N ILE A 66 -4.15 8.04 11.72
CA ILE A 66 -2.81 8.60 11.49
C ILE A 66 -2.95 10.08 11.14
N HIS A 67 -2.16 10.91 11.81
CA HIS A 67 -2.12 12.35 11.50
C HIS A 67 -1.50 12.57 10.12
N SER A 68 -2.16 13.44 9.34
CA SER A 68 -1.63 13.83 8.04
C SER A 68 -0.35 14.66 8.23
N PRO A 69 0.76 14.30 7.56
CA PRO A 69 1.96 15.13 7.60
C PRO A 69 1.82 16.44 6.83
N GLN A 70 0.78 16.57 6.01
CA GLN A 70 0.60 17.73 5.12
C GLN A 70 -0.43 18.73 5.63
N TYR A 71 -1.46 18.25 6.29
CA TYR A 71 -2.58 19.09 6.71
C TYR A 71 -2.69 19.10 8.23
N LYS A 72 -2.50 20.27 8.80
CA LYS A 72 -2.65 20.48 10.23
C LYS A 72 -4.08 20.11 10.64
N ASN A 73 -4.21 19.40 11.75
CA ASN A 73 -5.50 18.94 12.29
C ASN A 73 -6.29 17.97 11.38
N HIS A 74 -5.63 17.39 10.38
CA HIS A 74 -6.22 16.36 9.54
C HIS A 74 -5.75 14.97 9.98
N GLU A 75 -6.69 14.07 10.13
CA GLU A 75 -6.42 12.69 10.54
C GLU A 75 -6.98 11.73 9.49
N TRP A 76 -6.16 10.77 9.08
CA TRP A 76 -6.57 9.72 8.16
C TRP A 76 -7.06 8.51 8.95
N GLU A 77 -8.21 7.96 8.55
CA GLU A 77 -8.67 6.65 8.99
C GLU A 77 -8.16 5.63 7.97
N ILE A 78 -7.34 4.71 8.42
CA ILE A 78 -6.69 3.72 7.54
C ILE A 78 -7.23 2.33 7.87
N PHE A 79 -7.54 1.56 6.83
CA PHE A 79 -7.99 0.17 6.92
C PHE A 79 -6.95 -0.74 6.26
N PRO A 80 -5.98 -1.27 7.04
CA PRO A 80 -4.91 -2.08 6.49
C PRO A 80 -5.34 -3.50 6.15
N PHE A 81 -4.88 -3.98 4.98
CA PHE A 81 -5.08 -5.36 4.56
C PHE A 81 -3.78 -5.95 4.03
N LEU A 82 -3.51 -7.21 4.37
CA LEU A 82 -2.40 -7.96 3.82
C LEU A 82 -2.93 -9.03 2.88
N PHE A 83 -2.52 -8.97 1.62
CA PHE A 83 -2.85 -9.97 0.61
C PHE A 83 -1.61 -10.74 0.21
N GLU A 84 -1.79 -12.00 -0.13
CA GLU A 84 -0.75 -12.82 -0.73
C GLU A 84 -1.03 -13.04 -2.21
N SER A 85 0.03 -12.99 -3.02
CA SER A 85 -0.03 -13.27 -4.43
C SER A 85 1.27 -13.95 -4.85
N SER A 86 1.17 -15.11 -5.51
CA SER A 86 2.35 -15.87 -5.90
C SER A 86 2.90 -15.39 -7.24
N LYS A 87 4.12 -14.84 -7.21
CA LYS A 87 4.86 -14.38 -8.38
C LYS A 87 4.02 -13.56 -9.37
N PRO A 88 3.32 -12.51 -8.89
CA PRO A 88 2.47 -11.73 -9.78
C PRO A 88 3.30 -10.92 -10.77
N THR A 89 2.74 -10.71 -11.96
CA THR A 89 3.30 -9.74 -12.91
C THR A 89 2.83 -8.36 -12.50
N ILE A 90 3.78 -7.45 -12.26
CA ILE A 90 3.46 -6.08 -11.82
C ILE A 90 3.38 -5.18 -13.03
N LYS A 91 2.26 -4.45 -13.14
CA LYS A 91 2.06 -3.43 -14.15
C LYS A 91 1.68 -2.13 -13.45
N LEU A 92 2.64 -1.20 -13.40
CA LEU A 92 2.45 0.08 -12.73
C LEU A 92 1.59 1.03 -13.56
N ASN A 93 0.90 1.93 -12.88
CA ASN A 93 0.23 3.06 -13.50
C ASN A 93 1.05 4.35 -13.29
N TRP A 94 0.49 5.51 -13.61
CA TRP A 94 1.19 6.80 -13.54
C TRP A 94 1.57 7.23 -12.12
N GLU A 95 0.92 6.67 -11.09
CA GLU A 95 1.16 7.06 -9.69
C GLU A 95 2.50 6.58 -9.16
N ASN A 96 3.03 5.51 -9.73
CA ASN A 96 4.25 4.88 -9.25
C ASN A 96 5.25 4.68 -10.40
N SER A 97 6.52 4.96 -10.10
CA SER A 97 7.60 4.89 -11.08
C SER A 97 8.44 3.63 -10.99
N ASP A 98 8.37 2.91 -9.89
CA ASP A 98 9.18 1.70 -9.66
C ASP A 98 8.51 0.81 -8.63
N PHE A 99 8.97 -0.43 -8.55
CA PHE A 99 8.54 -1.37 -7.52
C PHE A 99 9.70 -2.26 -7.07
N LYS A 100 9.60 -2.76 -5.84
CA LYS A 100 10.56 -3.73 -5.30
C LYS A 100 9.85 -4.75 -4.44
N TRP A 101 10.40 -5.95 -4.41
CA TRP A 101 10.08 -6.97 -3.44
C TRP A 101 11.18 -6.99 -2.39
N ILE A 102 10.84 -6.71 -1.13
CA ILE A 102 11.81 -6.60 -0.04
C ILE A 102 11.42 -7.46 1.15
N SER A 103 12.40 -7.83 1.96
CA SER A 103 12.13 -8.36 3.30
C SER A 103 11.78 -7.20 4.23
N ILE A 104 11.13 -7.49 5.36
CA ILE A 104 10.75 -6.43 6.31
C ILE A 104 11.99 -5.69 6.84
N GLU A 105 13.11 -6.38 7.01
CA GLU A 105 14.35 -5.78 7.48
C GLU A 105 14.93 -4.77 6.51
N GLU A 106 14.70 -4.94 5.22
CA GLU A 106 15.20 -4.02 4.19
C GLU A 106 14.42 -2.69 4.15
N LEU A 107 13.28 -2.62 4.84
CA LEU A 107 12.48 -1.41 4.84
C LEU A 107 13.24 -0.19 5.37
N GLU A 108 14.14 -0.39 6.32
CA GLU A 108 14.97 0.67 6.90
C GLU A 108 15.90 1.35 5.87
N ASN A 109 16.21 0.65 4.79
CA ASN A 109 17.10 1.16 3.75
C ASN A 109 16.37 2.00 2.69
N HIS A 110 15.08 2.26 2.91
CA HIS A 110 14.26 2.98 1.95
C HIS A 110 13.60 4.19 2.61
N GLU A 111 13.48 5.27 1.84
CA GLU A 111 12.70 6.43 2.27
C GLU A 111 11.22 6.12 2.02
N THR A 112 10.49 5.88 3.10
CA THR A 112 9.08 5.48 3.04
C THR A 112 8.14 6.60 3.44
N VAL A 113 6.88 6.47 3.03
CA VAL A 113 5.81 7.33 3.56
C VAL A 113 5.71 7.12 5.08
N PRO A 114 5.34 8.16 5.85
CA PRO A 114 5.47 8.12 7.32
C PRO A 114 4.71 6.99 8.02
N SER A 115 3.60 6.54 7.45
CA SER A 115 2.74 5.53 8.10
C SER A 115 3.09 4.09 7.77
N LEU A 116 3.97 3.83 6.82
CA LEU A 116 4.17 2.48 6.29
C LEU A 116 4.64 1.48 7.32
N GLN A 117 5.63 1.84 8.13
CA GLN A 117 6.16 0.92 9.14
C GLN A 117 5.11 0.54 10.17
N LYS A 118 4.31 1.50 10.61
CA LYS A 118 3.24 1.27 11.58
C LYS A 118 2.16 0.35 11.03
N VAL A 119 1.76 0.57 9.78
CA VAL A 119 0.78 -0.28 9.11
C VAL A 119 1.30 -1.71 8.97
N LEU A 120 2.54 -1.87 8.53
CA LEU A 120 3.14 -3.20 8.39
C LEU A 120 3.29 -3.91 9.73
N PHE A 121 3.66 -3.19 10.77
CA PHE A 121 3.77 -3.77 12.11
C PHE A 121 2.44 -4.39 12.56
N ASN A 122 1.32 -3.76 12.25
CA ASN A 122 0.01 -4.28 12.61
C ASN A 122 -0.45 -5.45 11.72
N LEU A 123 0.09 -5.57 10.51
CA LEU A 123 -0.29 -6.62 9.56
C LEU A 123 0.59 -7.87 9.63
N LEU A 124 1.77 -7.76 10.19
CA LEU A 124 2.74 -8.86 10.27
C LEU A 124 2.93 -9.40 11.71
#